data_a6acd7c207d86b7178dfa26b03899ba3
#
_entry.id   a6acd7c207d86b7178dfa26b03899ba3
#
_cell.length_a   1.000
_cell.length_b   1.000
_cell.length_c   1.000
_cell.angle_alpha   90.00
_cell.angle_beta   90.00
_cell.angle_gamma   90.00
#
_symmetry.space_group_name_H-M   'P 1'
#
loop_
_entity.id
_entity.type
_entity.pdbx_description
1 polymer ?
#
loop_
_entity_poly.entity_id
_entity_poly.type
_entity_poly.pdbx_seq_one_letter_code
_entity_poly.pdbx_strand_id
1 'polypeptide(L)'
;MISEKEKQSILNLLEENKQVRLSTVCKYLEISARTIQRWKKDGLKDNRKGAEKSVPKKLSKEEELAIYSLCCSNEYKEMNPREVFNSLLDKGLYYASESTFYRILKKYNALAHRSESKKGTSRNKSQELKAYRKNQVWMWDITWLKSPVTGIWYYAYVIEDLYDRSIVAWMIFENESDEHSRELFDYACRKENAHPDFVHSDNGNPMKGVTLVALYYQLGIVPSFSRPRVSDDNPFIESFFKTLKYKCGYPHHFENIEHARKWFADFIHWYNFEHKHSGLQFITPMQKRQGKHFRLFANRNEVIRKAREKNPLRWSSDKLHQYKTSEFEILNPEEKSA
;
A
#
# COMPACT_ATOMS: atom_id res chain seq x y z
N MET A 1 18.47 -30.90 19.48
CA MET A 1 17.79 -32.20 19.30
C MET A 1 18.86 -33.27 19.53
N ILE A 2 18.63 -34.25 20.39
CA ILE A 2 19.63 -35.29 20.77
C ILE A 2 19.72 -36.27 19.59
N SER A 3 20.90 -36.47 19.04
CA SER A 3 21.17 -37.40 17.94
C SER A 3 21.05 -38.88 18.37
N GLU A 4 20.89 -39.81 17.43
CA GLU A 4 20.81 -41.24 17.73
C GLU A 4 22.07 -41.75 18.43
N LYS A 5 23.26 -41.26 18.06
CA LYS A 5 24.54 -41.59 18.71
C LYS A 5 24.58 -41.13 20.16
N GLU A 6 24.14 -39.90 20.44
CA GLU A 6 24.08 -39.38 21.82
C GLU A 6 23.06 -40.15 22.67
N LYS A 7 21.90 -40.53 22.13
CA LYS A 7 20.92 -41.39 22.82
C LYS A 7 21.51 -42.75 23.16
N GLN A 8 22.25 -43.38 22.24
CA GLN A 8 22.92 -44.65 22.46
C GLN A 8 23.98 -44.54 23.55
N SER A 9 24.82 -43.50 23.52
CA SER A 9 25.82 -43.25 24.55
C SER A 9 25.19 -43.09 25.95
N ILE A 10 24.06 -42.39 26.05
CA ILE A 10 23.31 -42.23 27.30
C ILE A 10 22.78 -43.58 27.80
N LEU A 11 22.24 -44.42 26.91
CA LEU A 11 21.76 -45.75 27.32
C LEU A 11 22.89 -46.67 27.76
N ASN A 12 24.04 -46.67 27.10
CA ASN A 12 25.22 -47.44 27.48
C ASN A 12 25.74 -47.00 28.86
N LEU A 13 25.86 -45.67 29.10
CA LEU A 13 26.23 -45.14 30.42
C LEU A 13 25.29 -45.58 31.55
N LEU A 14 23.98 -45.67 31.25
CA LEU A 14 22.99 -46.16 32.22
C LEU A 14 23.12 -47.67 32.50
N GLU A 15 23.56 -48.45 31.52
CA GLU A 15 23.80 -49.87 31.68
C GLU A 15 25.09 -50.18 32.46
N GLU A 16 26.12 -49.39 32.25
CA GLU A 16 27.39 -49.46 32.95
C GLU A 16 27.28 -48.99 34.41
N ASN A 17 26.39 -48.08 34.75
CA ASN A 17 26.22 -47.43 36.04
C ASN A 17 24.89 -47.83 36.73
N LYS A 18 24.52 -49.09 36.79
CA LYS A 18 23.24 -49.57 37.35
C LYS A 18 23.04 -49.21 38.84
N GLN A 19 24.08 -48.88 39.57
CA GLN A 19 24.03 -48.43 40.95
C GLN A 19 23.49 -47.03 41.14
N VAL A 20 23.46 -46.17 40.06
CA VAL A 20 22.98 -44.82 40.14
C VAL A 20 21.47 -44.77 39.83
N ARG A 21 20.71 -44.12 40.69
CA ARG A 21 19.26 -43.98 40.46
C ARG A 21 18.97 -43.25 39.19
N LEU A 22 18.05 -43.76 38.35
CA LEU A 22 17.63 -43.16 37.10
C LEU A 22 17.18 -41.68 37.26
N SER A 23 16.53 -41.36 38.39
CA SER A 23 16.11 -40.00 38.72
C SER A 23 17.27 -39.01 38.84
N THR A 24 18.41 -39.46 39.36
CA THR A 24 19.63 -38.65 39.50
C THR A 24 20.24 -38.37 38.13
N VAL A 25 20.32 -39.37 37.28
CA VAL A 25 20.83 -39.23 35.90
C VAL A 25 19.92 -38.32 35.07
N CYS A 26 18.61 -38.49 35.20
CA CYS A 26 17.63 -37.65 34.52
C CYS A 26 17.76 -36.17 34.90
N LYS A 27 17.97 -35.88 36.18
CA LYS A 27 18.17 -34.53 36.69
C LYS A 27 19.45 -33.90 36.15
N TYR A 28 20.52 -34.68 36.08
CA TYR A 28 21.83 -34.20 35.60
C TYR A 28 21.85 -33.95 34.09
N LEU A 29 21.18 -34.81 33.32
CA LEU A 29 21.10 -34.69 31.86
C LEU A 29 19.93 -33.81 31.37
N GLU A 30 19.11 -33.29 32.26
CA GLU A 30 17.89 -32.53 31.95
C GLU A 30 16.91 -33.29 31.02
N ILE A 31 16.88 -34.63 31.13
CA ILE A 31 16.04 -35.50 30.33
C ILE A 31 15.04 -36.22 31.24
N SER A 32 13.76 -36.23 30.82
CA SER A 32 12.73 -36.92 31.59
C SER A 32 12.96 -38.45 31.62
N ALA A 33 12.68 -39.09 32.75
CA ALA A 33 12.74 -40.55 32.87
C ALA A 33 11.86 -41.25 31.82
N ARG A 34 10.70 -40.66 31.49
CA ARG A 34 9.81 -41.16 30.44
C ARG A 34 10.46 -41.14 29.05
N THR A 35 11.32 -40.18 28.78
CA THR A 35 12.06 -40.09 27.51
C THR A 35 13.06 -41.24 27.39
N ILE A 36 13.79 -41.53 28.46
CA ILE A 36 14.75 -42.65 28.52
C ILE A 36 14.03 -44.00 28.41
N GLN A 37 12.91 -44.19 29.13
CA GLN A 37 12.08 -45.38 29.04
C GLN A 37 11.56 -45.60 27.62
N ARG A 38 11.15 -44.53 26.95
CA ARG A 38 10.71 -44.60 25.55
C ARG A 38 11.82 -45.02 24.60
N TRP A 39 13.04 -44.51 24.78
CA TRP A 39 14.19 -44.92 23.97
C TRP A 39 14.51 -46.41 24.15
N LYS A 40 14.37 -46.94 25.38
CA LYS A 40 14.55 -48.37 25.67
C LYS A 40 13.46 -49.22 25.03
N LYS A 41 12.21 -48.73 25.00
CA LYS A 41 11.06 -49.50 24.50
C LYS A 41 10.90 -49.40 22.98
N ASP A 42 10.96 -48.20 22.44
CA ASP A 42 10.57 -47.89 21.06
C ASP A 42 11.78 -47.75 20.11
N GLY A 43 13.02 -47.87 20.66
CA GLY A 43 14.26 -47.67 19.92
C GLY A 43 14.68 -46.21 19.82
N LEU A 44 15.88 -45.98 19.27
CA LEU A 44 16.53 -44.67 19.20
C LEU A 44 16.06 -43.82 18.01
N LYS A 45 15.45 -44.48 17.03
CA LYS A 45 14.99 -43.83 15.79
C LYS A 45 13.84 -42.88 16.07
N ASP A 46 13.89 -41.72 15.51
CA ASP A 46 12.79 -40.74 15.63
C ASP A 46 11.62 -41.15 14.73
N ASN A 47 10.66 -41.87 15.32
CA ASN A 47 9.50 -42.39 14.64
C ASN A 47 8.35 -41.37 14.53
N ARG A 48 8.59 -40.10 14.91
CA ARG A 48 7.59 -39.07 14.71
C ARG A 48 7.31 -38.96 13.21
N LYS A 49 6.06 -39.09 12.82
CA LYS A 49 5.63 -38.80 11.45
C LYS A 49 6.02 -37.37 11.16
N GLY A 50 6.93 -37.14 10.18
CA GLY A 50 7.22 -35.81 9.66
C GLY A 50 5.96 -35.18 9.12
N ALA A 51 5.98 -33.84 8.91
CA ALA A 51 4.89 -33.15 8.24
C ALA A 51 4.59 -33.83 6.90
N GLU A 52 3.31 -33.90 6.54
CA GLU A 52 2.88 -34.45 5.24
C GLU A 52 3.73 -33.89 4.12
N LYS A 53 4.33 -34.78 3.30
CA LYS A 53 5.21 -34.36 2.18
C LYS A 53 4.46 -33.68 1.05
N SER A 54 3.13 -33.85 0.97
CA SER A 54 2.25 -33.22 0.01
C SER A 54 1.13 -32.49 0.74
N VAL A 55 1.18 -31.15 0.70
CA VAL A 55 0.12 -30.29 1.24
C VAL A 55 -0.68 -29.75 0.05
N PRO A 56 -2.00 -30.06 -0.05
CA PRO A 56 -2.82 -29.64 -1.20
C PRO A 56 -2.83 -28.12 -1.45
N LYS A 57 -2.57 -27.33 -0.41
CA LYS A 57 -2.49 -25.85 -0.46
C LYS A 57 -1.15 -25.30 -0.93
N LYS A 58 -0.12 -26.16 -1.04
CA LYS A 58 1.24 -25.73 -1.38
C LYS A 58 1.37 -25.63 -2.90
N LEU A 59 1.93 -24.51 -3.35
CA LEU A 59 2.31 -24.34 -4.76
C LEU A 59 3.47 -25.29 -5.10
N SER A 60 3.51 -25.76 -6.34
CA SER A 60 4.66 -26.46 -6.90
C SER A 60 5.86 -25.51 -7.04
N LYS A 61 7.05 -26.06 -7.22
CA LYS A 61 8.25 -25.24 -7.49
C LYS A 61 8.13 -24.45 -8.79
N GLU A 62 7.53 -25.05 -9.80
CA GLU A 62 7.29 -24.46 -11.12
C GLU A 62 6.32 -23.27 -11.00
N GLU A 63 5.24 -23.42 -10.22
CA GLU A 63 4.28 -22.33 -9.93
C GLU A 63 4.95 -21.18 -9.15
N GLU A 64 5.80 -21.50 -8.15
CA GLU A 64 6.56 -20.48 -7.40
C GLU A 64 7.52 -19.70 -8.31
N LEU A 65 8.24 -20.40 -9.19
CA LEU A 65 9.16 -19.79 -10.14
C LEU A 65 8.44 -18.96 -11.20
N ALA A 66 7.27 -19.40 -11.67
CA ALA A 66 6.45 -18.64 -12.61
C ALA A 66 6.02 -17.30 -12.00
N ILE A 67 5.57 -17.28 -10.74
CA ILE A 67 5.21 -16.06 -10.02
C ILE A 67 6.42 -15.15 -9.84
N TYR A 68 7.58 -15.71 -9.45
CA TYR A 68 8.81 -14.95 -9.28
C TYR A 68 9.26 -14.28 -10.61
N SER A 69 9.34 -15.08 -11.69
CA SER A 69 9.73 -14.57 -13.03
C SER A 69 8.77 -13.49 -13.54
N LEU A 70 7.47 -13.67 -13.30
CA LEU A 70 6.45 -12.70 -13.65
C LEU A 70 6.69 -11.36 -12.94
N CYS A 71 6.89 -11.39 -11.62
CA CYS A 71 7.15 -10.18 -10.84
C CYS A 71 8.46 -9.46 -11.21
N CYS A 72 9.45 -10.20 -11.73
CA CYS A 72 10.72 -9.67 -12.19
C CYS A 72 10.71 -9.26 -13.67
N SER A 73 9.62 -9.45 -14.39
CA SER A 73 9.49 -9.07 -15.81
C SER A 73 9.55 -7.55 -15.98
N ASN A 74 9.88 -7.09 -17.19
CA ASN A 74 9.93 -5.65 -17.49
C ASN A 74 8.58 -4.94 -17.23
N GLU A 75 7.47 -5.64 -17.38
CA GLU A 75 6.12 -5.11 -17.16
C GLU A 75 5.84 -4.86 -15.67
N TYR A 76 6.35 -5.71 -14.76
CA TYR A 76 5.95 -5.70 -13.36
C TYR A 76 7.06 -5.38 -12.35
N LYS A 77 8.33 -5.30 -12.78
CA LYS A 77 9.49 -5.13 -11.89
C LYS A 77 9.45 -3.86 -11.02
N GLU A 78 8.78 -2.80 -11.48
CA GLU A 78 8.63 -1.54 -10.75
C GLU A 78 7.36 -1.47 -9.88
N MET A 79 6.47 -2.47 -10.01
CA MET A 79 5.22 -2.54 -9.25
C MET A 79 5.43 -3.26 -7.93
N ASN A 80 4.71 -2.84 -6.89
CA ASN A 80 4.69 -3.63 -5.67
C ASN A 80 3.89 -4.93 -5.87
N PRO A 81 4.13 -5.99 -5.05
CA PRO A 81 3.47 -7.30 -5.25
C PRO A 81 1.94 -7.24 -5.26
N ARG A 82 1.37 -6.28 -4.54
CA ARG A 82 -0.07 -6.06 -4.47
C ARG A 82 -0.62 -5.43 -5.76
N GLU A 83 0.14 -4.52 -6.38
CA GLU A 83 -0.20 -3.95 -7.69
C GLU A 83 -0.14 -5.03 -8.78
N VAL A 84 0.89 -5.89 -8.76
CA VAL A 84 1.01 -7.02 -9.68
C VAL A 84 -0.18 -7.96 -9.54
N PHE A 85 -0.52 -8.36 -8.31
CA PHE A 85 -1.66 -9.22 -8.05
C PHE A 85 -2.97 -8.66 -8.63
N ASN A 86 -3.27 -7.38 -8.37
CA ASN A 86 -4.49 -6.74 -8.88
C ASN A 86 -4.47 -6.58 -10.41
N SER A 87 -3.31 -6.28 -11.01
CA SER A 87 -3.17 -6.21 -12.47
C SER A 87 -3.42 -7.54 -13.16
N LEU A 88 -3.01 -8.65 -12.52
CA LEU A 88 -3.30 -9.99 -13.01
C LEU A 88 -4.79 -10.34 -12.91
N LEU A 89 -5.45 -9.94 -11.83
CA LEU A 89 -6.91 -10.10 -11.71
C LEU A 89 -7.66 -9.32 -12.79
N ASP A 90 -7.21 -8.12 -13.13
CA ASP A 90 -7.79 -7.33 -14.22
C ASP A 90 -7.66 -8.03 -15.59
N LYS A 91 -6.57 -8.81 -15.77
CA LYS A 91 -6.34 -9.67 -16.96
C LYS A 91 -7.06 -11.02 -16.89
N GLY A 92 -7.84 -11.29 -15.85
CA GLY A 92 -8.54 -12.56 -15.65
C GLY A 92 -7.63 -13.70 -15.17
N LEU A 93 -6.43 -13.40 -14.69
CA LEU A 93 -5.44 -14.39 -14.25
C LEU A 93 -5.37 -14.46 -12.72
N TYR A 94 -5.36 -15.69 -12.18
CA TYR A 94 -5.16 -15.95 -10.76
C TYR A 94 -4.10 -17.04 -10.56
N TYR A 95 -2.93 -16.66 -10.02
CA TYR A 95 -1.85 -17.59 -9.71
C TYR A 95 -1.86 -18.05 -8.26
N ALA A 96 -1.98 -17.11 -7.32
CA ALA A 96 -1.98 -17.36 -5.88
C ALA A 96 -2.59 -16.16 -5.13
N SER A 97 -2.75 -16.25 -3.80
CA SER A 97 -3.19 -15.11 -2.99
C SER A 97 -2.11 -14.02 -2.92
N GLU A 98 -2.51 -12.79 -2.67
CA GLU A 98 -1.61 -11.63 -2.51
C GLU A 98 -0.47 -11.91 -1.51
N SER A 99 -0.79 -12.47 -0.35
CA SER A 99 0.22 -12.82 0.67
C SER A 99 1.24 -13.86 0.19
N THR A 100 0.87 -14.71 -0.76
CA THR A 100 1.78 -15.68 -1.37
C THR A 100 2.79 -14.98 -2.28
N PHE A 101 2.40 -13.94 -3.02
CA PHE A 101 3.35 -13.12 -3.81
C PHE A 101 4.44 -12.52 -2.89
N TYR A 102 4.04 -11.89 -1.78
CA TYR A 102 5.01 -11.36 -0.79
C TYR A 102 5.93 -12.44 -0.24
N ARG A 103 5.39 -13.62 0.10
CA ARG A 103 6.17 -14.74 0.66
C ARG A 103 7.19 -15.27 -0.35
N ILE A 104 6.81 -15.41 -1.63
CA ILE A 104 7.69 -15.87 -2.70
C ILE A 104 8.80 -14.85 -2.92
N LEU A 105 8.47 -13.57 -3.11
CA LEU A 105 9.47 -12.52 -3.32
C LEU A 105 10.42 -12.37 -2.13
N LYS A 106 9.92 -12.49 -0.90
CA LYS A 106 10.77 -12.53 0.31
C LYS A 106 11.73 -13.72 0.29
N LYS A 107 11.26 -14.92 -0.09
CA LYS A 107 12.08 -16.14 -0.20
C LYS A 107 13.24 -15.97 -1.18
N TYR A 108 13.03 -15.24 -2.27
CA TYR A 108 14.03 -14.97 -3.31
C TYR A 108 14.78 -13.63 -3.12
N ASN A 109 14.64 -12.96 -1.97
CA ASN A 109 15.24 -11.64 -1.65
C ASN A 109 14.92 -10.56 -2.70
N ALA A 110 13.74 -10.62 -3.31
CA ALA A 110 13.29 -9.72 -4.36
C ALA A 110 12.26 -8.67 -3.88
N LEU A 111 12.10 -8.50 -2.57
CA LEU A 111 11.34 -7.38 -2.00
C LEU A 111 12.26 -6.16 -1.88
N ALA A 112 11.96 -5.10 -2.62
CA ALA A 112 12.62 -3.82 -2.44
C ALA A 112 12.28 -3.26 -1.06
N HIS A 113 13.29 -2.87 -0.26
CA HIS A 113 13.09 -2.19 1.02
C HIS A 113 12.51 -0.79 0.78
N ARG A 114 11.27 -0.58 1.21
CA ARG A 114 10.76 0.77 1.45
C ARG A 114 11.11 1.14 2.89
N SER A 115 11.69 2.33 3.09
CA SER A 115 12.01 2.86 4.43
C SER A 115 10.80 2.82 5.35
N GLU A 116 10.99 2.37 6.60
CA GLU A 116 9.96 2.38 7.63
C GLU A 116 9.48 3.81 7.92
N SER A 117 8.16 4.04 7.84
CA SER A 117 7.57 5.31 8.27
C SER A 117 7.41 5.33 9.79
N LYS A 118 7.82 6.43 10.44
CA LYS A 118 7.61 6.64 11.88
C LYS A 118 6.12 6.70 12.20
N LYS A 119 5.68 6.03 13.28
CA LYS A 119 4.30 6.13 13.80
C LYS A 119 4.02 7.55 14.27
N GLY A 120 2.97 8.17 13.73
CA GLY A 120 2.50 9.49 14.16
C GLY A 120 1.85 9.45 15.55
N THR A 121 2.00 10.54 16.31
CA THR A 121 1.31 10.76 17.60
C THR A 121 -0.09 11.30 17.36
N SER A 122 -1.10 10.69 18.00
CA SER A 122 -2.50 11.11 17.92
C SER A 122 -2.70 12.53 18.50
N ARG A 123 -3.35 13.40 17.73
CA ARG A 123 -3.84 14.74 18.17
C ARG A 123 -5.26 14.93 17.63
N ASN A 124 -6.08 15.77 18.29
CA ASN A 124 -7.45 16.07 17.82
C ASN A 124 -7.45 16.50 16.35
N LYS A 125 -8.30 15.87 15.54
CA LYS A 125 -8.34 16.04 14.08
C LYS A 125 -9.11 17.31 13.65
N SER A 126 -8.89 17.76 12.41
CA SER A 126 -9.68 18.81 11.76
C SER A 126 -11.08 18.28 11.39
N GLN A 127 -11.95 19.18 10.94
CA GLN A 127 -13.32 18.85 10.53
C GLN A 127 -13.35 17.67 9.54
N GLU A 128 -14.22 16.69 9.80
CA GLU A 128 -14.49 15.59 8.89
C GLU A 128 -15.18 16.10 7.61
N LEU A 129 -14.65 15.75 6.45
CA LEU A 129 -15.28 16.00 5.15
C LEU A 129 -15.55 14.69 4.43
N LYS A 130 -16.76 14.54 3.89
CA LYS A 130 -17.20 13.37 3.11
C LYS A 130 -17.47 13.72 1.67
N ALA A 131 -16.93 12.92 0.75
CA ALA A 131 -17.21 13.01 -0.68
C ALA A 131 -17.97 11.78 -1.15
N TYR A 132 -19.18 11.95 -1.64
CA TYR A 132 -20.04 10.91 -2.20
C TYR A 132 -19.95 10.84 -3.73
N ARG A 133 -19.40 11.86 -4.36
CA ARG A 133 -19.29 12.02 -5.81
C ARG A 133 -18.04 12.82 -6.17
N LYS A 134 -17.61 12.65 -7.42
CA LYS A 134 -16.56 13.50 -8.00
C LYS A 134 -16.96 14.97 -7.94
N ASN A 135 -15.96 15.84 -7.84
CA ASN A 135 -16.12 17.29 -7.77
C ASN A 135 -16.98 17.76 -6.58
N GLN A 136 -17.00 17.01 -5.47
CA GLN A 136 -17.68 17.43 -4.24
C GLN A 136 -16.71 18.08 -3.24
N VAL A 137 -15.55 17.46 -3.05
CA VAL A 137 -14.51 17.96 -2.15
C VAL A 137 -13.19 17.95 -2.92
N TRP A 138 -12.57 19.10 -3.08
CA TRP A 138 -11.23 19.20 -3.62
C TRP A 138 -10.23 19.50 -2.50
N MET A 139 -9.09 18.84 -2.57
CA MET A 139 -7.91 19.12 -1.75
C MET A 139 -6.88 19.79 -2.62
N TRP A 140 -6.16 20.74 -2.10
CA TRP A 140 -5.09 21.36 -2.86
C TRP A 140 -3.91 21.77 -1.99
N ASP A 141 -2.75 21.84 -2.62
CA ASP A 141 -1.51 22.23 -1.96
C ASP A 141 -0.45 22.61 -3.00
N ILE A 142 0.65 23.20 -2.54
CA ILE A 142 1.78 23.63 -3.33
C ILE A 142 3.00 22.83 -2.97
N THR A 143 3.70 22.27 -3.96
CA THR A 143 4.99 21.63 -3.73
C THR A 143 6.12 22.33 -4.48
N TRP A 144 7.28 22.37 -3.86
CA TRP A 144 8.46 22.99 -4.41
C TRP A 144 9.27 22.02 -5.24
N LEU A 145 9.62 22.43 -6.46
CA LEU A 145 10.42 21.70 -7.43
C LEU A 145 11.78 22.42 -7.55
N LYS A 146 12.88 21.67 -7.43
CA LYS A 146 14.22 22.24 -7.47
C LYS A 146 14.55 22.78 -8.87
N SER A 147 14.98 24.04 -8.95
CA SER A 147 15.59 24.62 -10.16
C SER A 147 17.10 24.26 -10.22
N PRO A 148 17.79 24.57 -11.32
CA PRO A 148 19.24 24.37 -11.41
C PRO A 148 20.02 25.28 -10.48
N VAL A 149 19.44 26.42 -10.07
CA VAL A 149 20.07 27.41 -9.22
C VAL A 149 19.70 27.15 -7.77
N THR A 150 20.71 26.95 -6.91
CA THR A 150 20.51 26.71 -5.48
C THR A 150 19.76 27.89 -4.84
N GLY A 151 18.68 27.56 -4.11
CA GLY A 151 17.84 28.56 -3.44
C GLY A 151 16.69 29.08 -4.30
N ILE A 152 16.63 28.74 -5.58
CA ILE A 152 15.51 29.04 -6.49
C ILE A 152 14.68 27.79 -6.69
N TRP A 153 13.34 27.95 -6.70
CA TRP A 153 12.39 26.85 -6.81
C TRP A 153 11.30 27.20 -7.83
N TYR A 154 10.73 26.17 -8.44
CA TYR A 154 9.45 26.28 -9.12
C TYR A 154 8.35 25.76 -8.20
N TYR A 155 7.17 26.29 -8.31
CA TYR A 155 6.06 26.04 -7.40
C TYR A 155 4.94 25.35 -8.17
N ALA A 156 4.72 24.07 -7.86
CA ALA A 156 3.66 23.30 -8.47
C ALA A 156 2.40 23.33 -7.59
N TYR A 157 1.38 23.97 -8.08
CA TYR A 157 0.05 24.06 -7.50
C TYR A 157 -0.78 22.91 -8.01
N VAL A 158 -1.43 22.17 -7.15
CA VAL A 158 -2.14 20.94 -7.51
C VAL A 158 -3.48 20.85 -6.80
N ILE A 159 -4.54 20.48 -7.54
CA ILE A 159 -5.87 20.16 -7.02
C ILE A 159 -6.14 18.69 -7.22
N GLU A 160 -6.45 17.98 -6.14
CA GLU A 160 -6.82 16.55 -6.09
C GLU A 160 -8.28 16.42 -5.65
N ASP A 161 -9.06 15.58 -6.31
CA ASP A 161 -10.43 15.24 -5.93
C ASP A 161 -10.44 14.19 -4.81
N LEU A 162 -11.14 14.44 -3.69
CA LEU A 162 -11.21 13.52 -2.57
C LEU A 162 -11.87 12.19 -2.93
N TYR A 163 -12.89 12.20 -3.79
CA TYR A 163 -13.68 11.01 -4.11
C TYR A 163 -12.89 9.98 -4.93
N ASP A 164 -12.21 10.45 -5.97
CA ASP A 164 -11.56 9.54 -6.92
C ASP A 164 -10.03 9.66 -6.97
N ARG A 165 -9.44 10.55 -6.18
CA ARG A 165 -7.99 10.81 -6.11
C ARG A 165 -7.39 11.29 -7.44
N SER A 166 -8.21 11.74 -8.40
CA SER A 166 -7.68 12.29 -9.63
C SER A 166 -7.12 13.68 -9.42
N ILE A 167 -6.04 13.99 -10.12
CA ILE A 167 -5.55 15.34 -10.20
C ILE A 167 -6.43 16.10 -11.21
N VAL A 168 -7.25 16.98 -10.67
CA VAL A 168 -8.23 17.79 -11.43
C VAL A 168 -7.53 18.84 -12.25
N ALA A 169 -6.63 19.60 -11.61
CA ALA A 169 -5.84 20.65 -12.25
C ALA A 169 -4.48 20.80 -11.59
N TRP A 170 -3.54 21.33 -12.33
CA TRP A 170 -2.21 21.70 -11.84
C TRP A 170 -1.60 22.82 -12.69
N MET A 171 -0.76 23.64 -12.08
CA MET A 171 0.01 24.69 -12.75
C MET A 171 1.38 24.82 -12.08
N ILE A 172 2.40 25.27 -12.81
CA ILE A 172 3.75 25.49 -12.26
C ILE A 172 4.16 26.95 -12.57
N PHE A 173 4.64 27.63 -11.51
CA PHE A 173 5.04 29.03 -11.53
C PHE A 173 6.44 29.21 -10.95
N GLU A 174 7.04 30.37 -11.19
CA GLU A 174 8.37 30.74 -10.66
C GLU A 174 8.31 31.38 -9.26
N ASN A 175 7.11 31.76 -8.81
CA ASN A 175 6.87 32.35 -7.49
C ASN A 175 5.52 31.90 -6.92
N GLU A 176 5.33 32.06 -5.63
CA GLU A 176 4.04 31.84 -4.98
C GLU A 176 3.23 33.14 -4.95
N SER A 177 1.95 33.05 -5.34
CA SER A 177 0.99 34.13 -5.17
C SER A 177 -0.44 33.60 -5.04
N ASP A 178 -1.35 34.43 -4.53
CA ASP A 178 -2.78 34.12 -4.43
C ASP A 178 -3.48 34.31 -5.78
N GLU A 179 -2.95 35.15 -6.69
CA GLU A 179 -3.43 35.24 -8.07
C GLU A 179 -3.25 33.93 -8.82
N HIS A 180 -2.10 33.25 -8.65
CA HIS A 180 -1.85 31.92 -9.23
C HIS A 180 -2.82 30.87 -8.69
N SER A 181 -3.14 30.94 -7.41
CA SER A 181 -4.15 30.07 -6.79
C SER A 181 -5.51 30.28 -7.43
N ARG A 182 -5.92 31.54 -7.62
CA ARG A 182 -7.17 31.89 -8.29
C ARG A 182 -7.19 31.40 -9.72
N GLU A 183 -6.12 31.62 -10.49
CA GLU A 183 -5.99 31.15 -11.88
C GLU A 183 -6.19 29.63 -12.00
N LEU A 184 -5.54 28.85 -11.08
CA LEU A 184 -5.69 27.40 -11.02
C LEU A 184 -7.13 26.98 -10.77
N PHE A 185 -7.83 27.61 -9.81
CA PHE A 185 -9.22 27.26 -9.50
C PHE A 185 -10.18 27.66 -10.60
N ASP A 186 -10.02 28.85 -11.21
CA ASP A 186 -10.79 29.27 -12.40
C ASP A 186 -10.63 28.28 -13.56
N TYR A 187 -9.39 27.81 -13.78
CA TYR A 187 -9.12 26.80 -14.80
C TYR A 187 -9.77 25.46 -14.45
N ALA A 188 -9.62 24.99 -13.20
CA ALA A 188 -10.19 23.72 -12.74
C ALA A 188 -11.72 23.70 -12.88
N CYS A 189 -12.41 24.75 -12.43
CA CYS A 189 -13.87 24.86 -12.52
C CYS A 189 -14.36 24.88 -13.98
N ARG A 190 -13.66 25.60 -14.86
CA ARG A 190 -13.99 25.62 -16.30
C ARG A 190 -13.76 24.26 -16.96
N LYS A 191 -12.62 23.62 -16.68
CA LYS A 191 -12.27 22.30 -17.22
C LYS A 191 -13.28 21.23 -16.83
N GLU A 192 -13.69 21.21 -15.55
CA GLU A 192 -14.65 20.24 -15.04
C GLU A 192 -16.11 20.59 -15.33
N ASN A 193 -16.37 21.81 -15.78
CA ASN A 193 -17.72 22.40 -15.88
C ASN A 193 -18.51 22.21 -14.57
N ALA A 194 -17.84 22.38 -13.46
CA ALA A 194 -18.35 22.19 -12.10
C ALA A 194 -17.46 22.90 -11.10
N HIS A 195 -17.99 23.18 -9.92
CA HIS A 195 -17.21 23.62 -8.75
C HIS A 195 -17.45 22.66 -7.58
N PRO A 196 -16.50 22.52 -6.64
CA PRO A 196 -16.67 21.69 -5.47
C PRO A 196 -17.60 22.35 -4.44
N ASP A 197 -18.22 21.53 -3.58
CA ASP A 197 -18.97 22.03 -2.41
C ASP A 197 -17.96 22.52 -1.33
N PHE A 198 -16.84 21.83 -1.20
CA PHE A 198 -15.79 22.12 -0.21
C PHE A 198 -14.40 22.11 -0.86
N VAL A 199 -13.54 22.99 -0.38
CA VAL A 199 -12.10 23.00 -0.70
C VAL A 199 -11.32 22.89 0.59
N HIS A 200 -10.43 21.88 0.69
CA HIS A 200 -9.54 21.70 1.83
C HIS A 200 -8.09 22.02 1.46
N SER A 201 -7.41 22.78 2.31
CA SER A 201 -5.98 23.10 2.16
C SER A 201 -5.28 23.22 3.50
N ASP A 202 -3.97 23.41 3.47
CA ASP A 202 -3.24 23.84 4.65
C ASP A 202 -3.51 25.33 4.97
N ASN A 203 -2.75 25.88 5.95
CA ASN A 203 -2.89 27.26 6.40
C ASN A 203 -1.89 28.23 5.72
N GLY A 204 -1.29 27.87 4.59
CA GLY A 204 -0.35 28.71 3.86
C GLY A 204 -0.94 30.05 3.42
N ASN A 205 -0.08 31.06 3.24
CA ASN A 205 -0.53 32.38 2.80
C ASN A 205 -1.28 32.35 1.46
N PRO A 206 -0.82 31.62 0.40
CA PRO A 206 -1.54 31.56 -0.86
C PRO A 206 -2.94 30.91 -0.73
N MET A 207 -3.13 30.06 0.32
CA MET A 207 -4.41 29.37 0.57
C MET A 207 -5.48 30.29 1.16
N LYS A 208 -5.06 31.38 1.80
CA LYS A 208 -5.93 32.36 2.47
C LYS A 208 -5.93 33.73 1.77
N GLY A 209 -5.35 33.82 0.59
CA GLY A 209 -5.33 35.04 -0.20
C GLY A 209 -6.72 35.59 -0.44
N VAL A 210 -6.86 36.91 -0.36
CA VAL A 210 -8.15 37.61 -0.48
C VAL A 210 -8.81 37.31 -1.82
N THR A 211 -8.03 37.26 -2.89
CA THR A 211 -8.50 36.99 -4.26
C THR A 211 -9.06 35.60 -4.41
N LEU A 212 -8.43 34.60 -3.81
CA LEU A 212 -8.89 33.21 -3.83
C LEU A 212 -10.14 33.03 -2.96
N VAL A 213 -10.17 33.60 -1.77
CA VAL A 213 -11.32 33.53 -0.86
C VAL A 213 -12.54 34.22 -1.48
N ALA A 214 -12.35 35.36 -2.16
CA ALA A 214 -13.41 36.03 -2.89
C ALA A 214 -14.01 35.15 -4.01
N LEU A 215 -13.14 34.40 -4.73
CA LEU A 215 -13.60 33.44 -5.73
C LEU A 215 -14.44 32.32 -5.10
N TYR A 216 -14.02 31.78 -3.95
CA TYR A 216 -14.80 30.75 -3.24
C TYR A 216 -16.20 31.25 -2.88
N TYR A 217 -16.29 32.47 -2.34
CA TYR A 217 -17.60 33.07 -2.04
C TYR A 217 -18.47 33.25 -3.27
N GLN A 218 -17.88 33.71 -4.39
CA GLN A 218 -18.62 33.89 -5.66
C GLN A 218 -19.18 32.58 -6.20
N LEU A 219 -18.45 31.47 -6.01
CA LEU A 219 -18.83 30.14 -6.49
C LEU A 219 -19.63 29.33 -5.46
N GLY A 220 -19.87 29.85 -4.25
CA GLY A 220 -20.54 29.13 -3.17
C GLY A 220 -19.71 27.97 -2.59
N ILE A 221 -18.38 28.01 -2.74
CA ILE A 221 -17.47 27.01 -2.22
C ILE A 221 -17.16 27.28 -0.74
N VAL A 222 -17.23 26.27 0.09
CA VAL A 222 -16.90 26.37 1.52
C VAL A 222 -15.44 25.99 1.73
N PRO A 223 -14.54 26.93 2.13
CA PRO A 223 -13.16 26.60 2.46
C PRO A 223 -13.06 25.88 3.81
N SER A 224 -12.21 24.88 3.88
CA SER A 224 -11.78 24.14 5.06
C SER A 224 -10.26 24.17 5.17
N PHE A 225 -9.74 24.38 6.36
CA PHE A 225 -8.30 24.49 6.57
C PHE A 225 -7.79 23.49 7.58
N SER A 226 -6.59 22.97 7.35
CA SER A 226 -5.83 22.18 8.31
C SER A 226 -5.61 22.97 9.60
N ARG A 227 -5.42 22.28 10.72
CA ARG A 227 -5.06 22.94 11.99
C ARG A 227 -3.67 23.55 11.90
N PRO A 228 -3.40 24.67 12.56
CA PRO A 228 -2.09 25.29 12.55
C PRO A 228 -1.00 24.31 13.05
N ARG A 229 0.09 24.17 12.29
CA ARG A 229 1.23 23.30 12.59
C ARG A 229 0.92 21.79 12.69
N VAL A 230 -0.15 21.32 12.04
CA VAL A 230 -0.50 19.91 11.92
C VAL A 230 -0.45 19.53 10.45
N SER A 231 0.59 18.80 10.04
CA SER A 231 0.75 18.34 8.66
C SER A 231 -0.22 17.22 8.28
N ASP A 232 -0.67 16.42 9.26
CA ASP A 232 -1.45 15.21 9.01
C ASP A 232 -2.92 15.48 8.61
N ASP A 233 -3.34 16.74 8.49
CA ASP A 233 -4.73 17.10 8.18
C ASP A 233 -5.03 17.10 6.67
N ASN A 234 -4.00 17.05 5.80
CA ASN A 234 -4.15 16.91 4.35
C ASN A 234 -3.39 15.69 3.79
N PRO A 235 -3.65 14.48 4.33
CA PRO A 235 -2.82 13.29 4.10
C PRO A 235 -2.82 12.79 2.65
N PHE A 236 -3.88 13.10 1.88
CA PHE A 236 -4.01 12.57 0.52
C PHE A 236 -3.10 13.31 -0.45
N ILE A 237 -3.13 14.66 -0.45
CA ILE A 237 -2.25 15.43 -1.32
C ILE A 237 -0.77 15.32 -0.90
N GLU A 238 -0.50 15.13 0.41
CA GLU A 238 0.84 14.80 0.89
C GLU A 238 1.31 13.44 0.36
N SER A 239 0.42 12.44 0.34
CA SER A 239 0.70 11.12 -0.24
C SER A 239 0.93 11.22 -1.75
N PHE A 240 0.19 12.07 -2.46
CA PHE A 240 0.43 12.38 -3.86
C PHE A 240 1.83 12.98 -4.06
N PHE A 241 2.21 14.01 -3.31
CA PHE A 241 3.55 14.61 -3.41
C PHE A 241 4.67 13.63 -3.03
N LYS A 242 4.42 12.73 -2.10
CA LYS A 242 5.33 11.63 -1.81
C LYS A 242 5.49 10.72 -3.02
N THR A 243 4.39 10.33 -3.67
CA THR A 243 4.43 9.52 -4.90
C THR A 243 5.18 10.24 -6.01
N LEU A 244 4.96 11.55 -6.19
CA LEU A 244 5.68 12.40 -7.13
C LEU A 244 7.20 12.35 -6.90
N LYS A 245 7.64 12.67 -5.69
CA LYS A 245 9.07 12.81 -5.34
C LYS A 245 9.83 11.47 -5.29
N TYR A 246 9.13 10.36 -5.11
CA TYR A 246 9.72 9.01 -5.09
C TYR A 246 9.50 8.23 -6.40
N LYS A 247 8.89 8.85 -7.42
CA LYS A 247 8.76 8.22 -8.74
C LYS A 247 10.15 7.98 -9.35
N CYS A 248 10.35 6.79 -9.87
CA CYS A 248 11.54 6.49 -10.67
C CYS A 248 11.69 7.51 -11.81
N GLY A 249 12.87 8.10 -11.96
CA GLY A 249 13.11 9.16 -12.93
C GLY A 249 12.68 10.57 -12.48
N TYR A 250 12.33 10.78 -11.20
CA TYR A 250 12.16 12.13 -10.67
C TYR A 250 13.51 12.88 -10.75
N PRO A 251 13.58 14.06 -11.41
CA PRO A 251 14.83 14.80 -11.60
C PRO A 251 15.39 15.34 -10.28
N HIS A 252 16.71 15.32 -10.13
CA HIS A 252 17.35 16.02 -8.99
C HIS A 252 17.09 17.52 -9.00
N HIS A 253 17.02 18.12 -10.20
CA HIS A 253 16.59 19.48 -10.48
C HIS A 253 16.00 19.55 -11.88
N PHE A 254 15.15 20.53 -12.13
CA PHE A 254 14.57 20.79 -13.44
C PHE A 254 15.36 21.89 -14.13
N GLU A 255 15.78 21.68 -15.37
CA GLU A 255 16.64 22.61 -16.12
C GLU A 255 16.00 24.00 -16.30
N ASN A 256 14.70 24.05 -16.49
CA ASN A 256 13.89 25.24 -16.62
C ASN A 256 12.43 24.92 -16.30
N ILE A 257 11.58 25.93 -16.25
CA ILE A 257 10.16 25.77 -15.93
C ILE A 257 9.40 24.92 -16.97
N GLU A 258 9.79 24.98 -18.24
CA GLU A 258 9.16 24.18 -19.30
C GLU A 258 9.52 22.69 -19.17
N HIS A 259 10.75 22.38 -18.77
CA HIS A 259 11.12 21.01 -18.42
C HIS A 259 10.31 20.50 -17.22
N ALA A 260 10.11 21.33 -16.20
CA ALA A 260 9.26 20.98 -15.06
C ALA A 260 7.80 20.73 -15.48
N ARG A 261 7.24 21.61 -16.32
CA ARG A 261 5.86 21.47 -16.84
C ARG A 261 5.69 20.22 -17.67
N LYS A 262 6.62 19.90 -18.57
CA LYS A 262 6.58 18.71 -19.40
C LYS A 262 6.63 17.43 -18.56
N TRP A 263 7.62 17.34 -17.69
CA TRP A 263 7.78 16.16 -16.81
C TRP A 263 6.56 15.96 -15.91
N PHE A 264 6.04 17.06 -15.36
CA PHE A 264 4.87 17.03 -14.49
C PHE A 264 3.61 16.61 -15.26
N ALA A 265 3.43 17.06 -16.51
CA ALA A 265 2.33 16.63 -17.38
C ALA A 265 2.35 15.10 -17.60
N ASP A 266 3.52 14.54 -17.92
CA ASP A 266 3.72 13.10 -18.12
C ASP A 266 3.44 12.33 -16.81
N PHE A 267 3.91 12.88 -15.67
CA PHE A 267 3.65 12.29 -14.36
C PHE A 267 2.17 12.29 -14.01
N ILE A 268 1.44 13.42 -14.21
CA ILE A 268 0.00 13.51 -13.95
C ILE A 268 -0.78 12.57 -14.85
N HIS A 269 -0.40 12.46 -16.12
CA HIS A 269 -1.01 11.47 -17.01
C HIS A 269 -0.87 10.07 -16.46
N TRP A 270 0.36 9.67 -16.14
CA TRP A 270 0.63 8.36 -15.52
C TRP A 270 -0.14 8.17 -14.21
N TYR A 271 -0.15 9.17 -13.32
CA TYR A 271 -0.86 9.09 -12.04
C TYR A 271 -2.37 8.87 -12.22
N ASN A 272 -2.99 9.64 -13.11
CA ASN A 272 -4.42 9.57 -13.32
C ASN A 272 -4.87 8.31 -14.09
N PHE A 273 -4.08 7.82 -15.05
CA PHE A 273 -4.52 6.78 -15.99
C PHE A 273 -3.85 5.42 -15.79
N GLU A 274 -2.66 5.36 -15.19
CA GLU A 274 -1.87 4.13 -15.10
C GLU A 274 -1.58 3.71 -13.65
N HIS A 275 -1.33 4.66 -12.76
CA HIS A 275 -1.01 4.36 -11.36
C HIS A 275 -2.17 3.67 -10.64
N LYS A 276 -1.91 2.45 -10.15
CA LYS A 276 -2.85 1.64 -9.36
C LYS A 276 -2.85 2.11 -7.91
N HIS A 277 -3.78 2.99 -7.56
CA HIS A 277 -3.83 3.65 -6.25
C HIS A 277 -4.30 2.69 -5.15
N SER A 278 -3.47 2.48 -4.11
CA SER A 278 -3.77 1.52 -3.03
C SER A 278 -5.05 1.86 -2.25
N GLY A 279 -5.30 3.14 -1.97
CA GLY A 279 -6.52 3.62 -1.33
C GLY A 279 -7.78 3.41 -2.18
N LEU A 280 -7.64 3.19 -3.48
CA LEU A 280 -8.73 2.87 -4.40
C LEU A 280 -8.79 1.38 -4.74
N GLN A 281 -8.28 0.51 -3.89
CA GLN A 281 -8.23 -0.93 -4.13
C GLN A 281 -7.52 -1.30 -5.46
N PHE A 282 -6.43 -0.57 -5.79
CA PHE A 282 -5.61 -0.79 -6.97
C PHE A 282 -6.34 -0.63 -8.31
N ILE A 283 -7.21 0.36 -8.40
CA ILE A 283 -7.67 0.93 -9.67
C ILE A 283 -7.01 2.30 -9.87
N THR A 284 -7.06 2.81 -11.09
CA THR A 284 -6.56 4.18 -11.35
C THR A 284 -7.60 5.22 -10.95
N PRO A 285 -7.18 6.46 -10.61
CA PRO A 285 -8.09 7.57 -10.35
C PRO A 285 -9.14 7.75 -11.44
N MET A 286 -8.72 7.72 -12.71
CA MET A 286 -9.65 7.89 -13.83
C MET A 286 -10.59 6.69 -14.03
N GLN A 287 -10.21 5.47 -13.65
CA GLN A 287 -11.14 4.33 -13.65
C GLN A 287 -12.28 4.55 -12.65
N LYS A 288 -11.98 5.11 -11.45
CA LYS A 288 -13.01 5.47 -10.48
C LYS A 288 -13.87 6.64 -10.99
N ARG A 289 -13.23 7.73 -11.46
CA ARG A 289 -13.91 8.92 -11.98
C ARG A 289 -14.90 8.63 -13.11
N GLN A 290 -14.57 7.65 -13.97
CA GLN A 290 -15.38 7.19 -15.09
C GLN A 290 -16.40 6.08 -14.72
N GLY A 291 -16.48 5.67 -13.47
CA GLY A 291 -17.37 4.59 -13.02
C GLY A 291 -16.96 3.17 -13.47
N LYS A 292 -15.78 3.01 -14.08
CA LYS A 292 -15.30 1.71 -14.58
C LYS A 292 -14.99 0.72 -13.47
N HIS A 293 -14.81 1.19 -12.24
CA HIS A 293 -14.49 0.38 -11.06
C HIS A 293 -15.58 -0.67 -10.74
N PHE A 294 -16.86 -0.40 -11.00
CA PHE A 294 -17.92 -1.37 -10.78
C PHE A 294 -17.67 -2.66 -11.57
N ARG A 295 -17.39 -2.53 -12.86
CA ARG A 295 -17.10 -3.67 -13.75
C ARG A 295 -15.80 -4.36 -13.36
N LEU A 296 -14.75 -3.59 -13.04
CA LEU A 296 -13.47 -4.14 -12.64
C LEU A 296 -13.58 -4.97 -11.36
N PHE A 297 -14.28 -4.48 -10.35
CA PHE A 297 -14.46 -5.20 -9.08
C PHE A 297 -15.31 -6.45 -9.27
N ALA A 298 -16.38 -6.38 -10.08
CA ALA A 298 -17.17 -7.58 -10.44
C ALA A 298 -16.29 -8.64 -11.12
N ASN A 299 -15.46 -8.24 -12.09
CA ASN A 299 -14.54 -9.17 -12.77
C ASN A 299 -13.51 -9.77 -11.81
N ARG A 300 -12.90 -8.98 -10.92
CA ARG A 300 -11.94 -9.48 -9.92
C ARG A 300 -12.57 -10.50 -8.98
N ASN A 301 -13.78 -10.21 -8.49
CA ASN A 301 -14.53 -11.12 -7.62
C ASN A 301 -14.84 -12.44 -8.33
N GLU A 302 -15.21 -12.37 -9.60
CA GLU A 302 -15.50 -13.56 -10.42
C GLU A 302 -14.23 -14.40 -10.68
N VAL A 303 -13.08 -13.77 -10.94
CA VAL A 303 -11.80 -14.47 -11.10
C VAL A 303 -11.43 -15.23 -9.83
N ILE A 304 -11.59 -14.59 -8.66
CA ILE A 304 -11.32 -15.22 -7.36
C ILE A 304 -12.28 -16.39 -7.11
N ARG A 305 -13.56 -16.22 -7.42
CA ARG A 305 -14.58 -17.27 -7.29
C ARG A 305 -14.23 -18.49 -8.13
N LYS A 306 -13.94 -18.29 -9.43
CA LYS A 306 -13.54 -19.36 -10.36
C LYS A 306 -12.24 -20.06 -9.92
N ALA A 307 -11.27 -19.29 -9.44
CA ALA A 307 -10.01 -19.84 -8.93
C ALA A 307 -10.23 -20.75 -7.70
N ARG A 308 -11.16 -20.37 -6.81
CA ARG A 308 -11.56 -21.22 -5.68
C ARG A 308 -12.26 -22.49 -6.13
N GLU A 309 -13.21 -22.40 -7.08
CA GLU A 309 -13.92 -23.55 -7.61
C GLU A 309 -12.96 -24.57 -8.25
N LYS A 310 -11.95 -24.07 -8.99
CA LYS A 310 -10.94 -24.91 -9.60
C LYS A 310 -10.03 -25.61 -8.57
N ASN A 311 -9.72 -24.97 -7.45
CA ASN A 311 -8.78 -25.49 -6.44
C ASN A 311 -9.29 -25.22 -5.01
N PRO A 312 -10.41 -25.81 -4.56
CA PRO A 312 -11.05 -25.47 -3.28
C PRO A 312 -10.14 -25.72 -2.07
N LEU A 313 -9.30 -26.74 -2.13
CA LEU A 313 -8.36 -27.10 -1.04
C LEU A 313 -7.26 -26.04 -0.80
N ARG A 314 -7.07 -25.08 -1.70
CA ARG A 314 -6.10 -23.98 -1.52
C ARG A 314 -6.65 -22.84 -0.66
N TRP A 315 -7.93 -22.85 -0.33
CA TRP A 315 -8.55 -21.84 0.55
C TRP A 315 -8.72 -22.39 1.96
N SER A 316 -8.28 -21.61 2.96
CA SER A 316 -8.40 -21.97 4.39
C SER A 316 -9.71 -21.52 5.03
N SER A 317 -10.48 -20.69 4.34
CA SER A 317 -11.73 -20.10 4.83
C SER A 317 -12.80 -20.07 3.74
N ASP A 318 -14.05 -20.15 4.16
CA ASP A 318 -15.20 -19.99 3.25
C ASP A 318 -15.43 -18.53 2.83
N LYS A 319 -14.88 -17.57 3.56
CA LYS A 319 -14.96 -16.16 3.21
C LYS A 319 -13.96 -15.82 2.12
N LEU A 320 -14.46 -15.42 0.95
CA LEU A 320 -13.63 -14.85 -0.12
C LEU A 320 -13.40 -13.36 0.12
N HIS A 321 -12.20 -12.90 -0.24
CA HIS A 321 -11.99 -11.45 -0.37
C HIS A 321 -12.91 -10.89 -1.44
N GLN A 322 -13.60 -9.80 -1.13
CA GLN A 322 -14.51 -9.12 -2.05
C GLN A 322 -14.07 -7.67 -2.24
N TYR A 323 -13.89 -7.30 -3.50
CA TYR A 323 -13.78 -5.91 -3.89
C TYR A 323 -15.14 -5.25 -3.82
N LYS A 324 -15.26 -4.17 -3.06
CA LYS A 324 -16.52 -3.42 -2.88
C LYS A 324 -16.26 -1.95 -3.13
N THR A 325 -17.21 -1.28 -3.75
CA THR A 325 -17.18 0.17 -3.89
C THR A 325 -17.49 0.81 -2.53
N SER A 326 -16.69 1.80 -2.14
CA SER A 326 -17.01 2.69 -1.03
C SER A 326 -18.15 3.63 -1.46
N GLU A 327 -19.13 3.84 -0.59
CA GLU A 327 -20.20 4.80 -0.84
C GLU A 327 -19.70 6.24 -0.78
N PHE A 328 -18.69 6.51 0.02
CA PHE A 328 -18.06 7.81 0.19
C PHE A 328 -16.59 7.67 0.56
N GLU A 329 -15.85 8.73 0.36
CA GLU A 329 -14.48 8.89 0.85
C GLU A 329 -14.47 9.94 1.95
N ILE A 330 -13.58 9.76 2.94
CA ILE A 330 -13.50 10.62 4.12
C ILE A 330 -12.13 11.24 4.22
N LEU A 331 -12.11 12.56 4.41
CA LEU A 331 -10.95 13.29 4.89
C LEU A 331 -11.13 13.54 6.40
N ASN A 332 -10.11 13.26 7.19
CA ASN A 332 -10.08 13.47 8.64
C ASN A 332 -11.26 12.81 9.39
N PRO A 333 -11.45 11.47 9.30
CA PRO A 333 -12.57 10.81 9.97
C PRO A 333 -12.54 11.08 11.48
N GLU A 334 -13.72 11.34 12.04
CA GLU A 334 -13.88 11.42 13.51
C GLU A 334 -13.43 10.09 14.14
N GLU A 335 -12.71 10.16 15.25
CA GLU A 335 -12.37 8.95 15.99
C GLU A 335 -13.68 8.39 16.56
N LYS A 336 -14.01 7.16 16.21
CA LYS A 336 -15.07 6.45 16.94
C LYS A 336 -14.59 6.36 18.38
N SER A 337 -15.27 7.06 19.27
CA SER A 337 -15.12 6.84 20.72
C SER A 337 -15.25 5.35 20.98
N ALA A 338 -14.16 4.74 21.47
CA ALA A 338 -14.07 3.31 21.79
C ALA A 338 -15.04 2.96 22.93
#